data_4327da31f58372a32e5b36a65cde424a
#
_entry.id   4327da31f58372a32e5b36a65cde424a
#
_cell.length_a   1.000
_cell.length_b   1.000
_cell.length_c   1.000
_cell.angle_alpha   90.00
_cell.angle_beta   90.00
_cell.angle_gamma   90.00
#
_symmetry.space_group_name_H-M   'P 1'
#
loop_
_entity.id
_entity.type
_entity.pdbx_description
1 polymer ?
#
loop_
_entity_poly.entity_id
_entity_poly.type
_entity_poly.pdbx_seq_one_letter_code
_entity_poly.pdbx_strand_id
1 'polypeptide(L)'
;YEIASCLVGSEMCIRDSFEEMTDLSKSLRERLARECVITKPEVERKQVSAQDGTIKYLWRLGDKNCIETVLMRYRHGNTVCISSQVGCRMGCAFCASTLGGKVRNLTPSEMLDQVLFTQLDAGVPISNIVLMGIGEPLDNFDTVLRFLELVNHPDGLHIGMRHISLSTCGLTDKIDKLAEHGLQLTLSVSLHAPDDETRSRIMPVNRSVGVEKLFAACRRYFEVTGRRLSLIHISEPTRQEAISY
;
A
#
# COMPACT_ATOMS: atom_id res chain seq x y z
N TYR A 1 2.73 -14.78 16.63
CA TYR A 1 2.94 -14.57 15.18
C TYR A 1 1.60 -14.20 14.55
N GLU A 2 1.54 -13.05 13.86
CA GLU A 2 0.39 -12.74 13.02
C GLU A 2 0.46 -13.66 11.78
N ILE A 3 -0.50 -14.52 11.62
CA ILE A 3 -0.74 -15.18 10.35
C ILE A 3 -1.78 -14.33 9.62
N ALA A 4 -1.30 -13.31 8.91
CA ALA A 4 -2.08 -12.72 7.86
C ALA A 4 -2.41 -13.83 6.89
N SER A 5 -3.67 -14.00 6.60
CA SER A 5 -4.20 -14.67 5.40
C SER A 5 -3.21 -15.51 4.55
N CYS A 6 -2.11 -15.99 5.16
CA CYS A 6 -1.14 -16.90 4.54
C CYS A 6 -1.77 -18.24 4.14
N LEU A 7 -3.02 -18.45 4.52
CA LEU A 7 -3.85 -19.58 4.15
C LEU A 7 -4.88 -19.16 3.09
N VAL A 8 -4.48 -18.35 2.12
CA VAL A 8 -5.29 -17.93 0.99
C VAL A 8 -5.41 -19.08 -0.01
N GLY A 9 -6.07 -20.13 0.42
CA GLY A 9 -6.66 -21.10 -0.47
C GLY A 9 -8.17 -20.95 -0.37
N SER A 10 -8.79 -20.59 -1.40
CA SER A 10 -10.19 -20.30 -1.75
C SER A 10 -11.32 -20.40 -0.71
N GLU A 11 -11.21 -21.21 0.33
CA GLU A 11 -12.24 -21.35 1.37
C GLU A 11 -11.77 -20.95 2.79
N MET A 12 -10.47 -20.86 3.05
CA MET A 12 -9.94 -20.58 4.40
C MET A 12 -9.98 -19.11 4.79
N CYS A 13 -10.01 -18.21 3.82
CA CYS A 13 -10.06 -16.75 4.05
C CYS A 13 -11.37 -16.26 4.64
N ILE A 14 -12.40 -17.10 4.69
CA ILE A 14 -13.75 -16.74 5.15
C ILE A 14 -13.97 -17.16 6.61
N ARG A 15 -13.01 -17.88 7.22
CA ARG A 15 -13.19 -18.43 8.57
C ARG A 15 -12.71 -17.47 9.64
N ASP A 16 -13.55 -17.25 10.61
CA ASP A 16 -13.32 -16.30 11.70
C ASP A 16 -12.48 -16.89 12.83
N SER A 17 -12.21 -18.21 12.79
CA SER A 17 -11.42 -18.91 13.83
C SER A 17 -10.61 -20.08 13.27
N PHE A 18 -9.50 -20.42 13.94
CA PHE A 18 -8.72 -21.61 13.60
C PHE A 18 -9.49 -22.90 13.81
N GLU A 19 -10.50 -22.91 14.69
CA GLU A 19 -11.32 -24.08 14.97
C GLU A 19 -12.19 -24.48 13.78
N GLU A 20 -12.60 -23.51 12.98
CA GLU A 20 -13.39 -23.72 11.76
C GLU A 20 -12.58 -24.28 10.58
N MET A 21 -11.25 -24.26 10.66
CA MET A 21 -10.35 -24.78 9.63
C MET A 21 -10.27 -26.31 9.66
N THR A 22 -11.39 -26.98 9.35
CA THR A 22 -11.55 -28.45 9.50
C THR A 22 -10.67 -29.27 8.58
N ASP A 23 -10.10 -28.69 7.55
CA ASP A 23 -9.10 -29.24 6.65
C ASP A 23 -7.70 -29.34 7.29
N LEU A 24 -7.46 -28.61 8.38
CA LEU A 24 -6.26 -28.74 9.20
C LEU A 24 -6.44 -29.76 10.33
N SER A 25 -5.36 -30.47 10.67
CA SER A 25 -5.40 -31.37 11.82
C SER A 25 -5.76 -30.65 13.12
N LYS A 26 -6.45 -31.34 14.04
CA LYS A 26 -6.85 -30.75 15.33
C LYS A 26 -5.66 -30.19 16.11
N SER A 27 -4.54 -30.91 16.15
CA SER A 27 -3.32 -30.48 16.83
C SER A 27 -2.72 -29.21 16.23
N LEU A 28 -2.78 -29.04 14.90
CA LEU A 28 -2.31 -27.84 14.22
C LEU A 28 -3.24 -26.65 14.54
N ARG A 29 -4.55 -26.84 14.51
CA ARG A 29 -5.51 -25.78 14.86
C ARG A 29 -5.32 -25.28 16.29
N GLU A 30 -5.15 -26.19 17.24
CA GLU A 30 -4.89 -25.86 18.65
C GLU A 30 -3.54 -25.11 18.82
N ARG A 31 -2.53 -25.48 18.05
CA ARG A 31 -1.25 -24.78 18.04
C ARG A 31 -1.39 -23.38 17.44
N LEU A 32 -2.05 -23.24 16.29
CA LEU A 32 -2.31 -21.95 15.65
C LEU A 32 -3.11 -21.01 16.57
N ALA A 33 -4.15 -21.51 17.23
CA ALA A 33 -4.94 -20.73 18.17
C ALA A 33 -4.14 -20.19 19.37
N ARG A 34 -3.03 -20.86 19.75
CA ARG A 34 -2.15 -20.40 20.84
C ARG A 34 -1.07 -19.42 20.37
N GLU A 35 -0.56 -19.63 19.17
CA GLU A 35 0.64 -18.95 18.66
C GLU A 35 0.31 -17.79 17.71
N CYS A 36 -0.91 -17.75 17.18
CA CYS A 36 -1.30 -16.88 16.08
C CYS A 36 -2.62 -16.17 16.34
N VAL A 37 -2.81 -15.05 15.70
CA VAL A 37 -4.05 -14.27 15.72
C VAL A 37 -4.53 -14.07 14.29
N ILE A 38 -5.81 -14.28 14.04
CA ILE A 38 -6.46 -13.89 12.78
C ILE A 38 -6.83 -12.41 12.92
N THR A 39 -6.22 -11.57 12.10
CA THR A 39 -6.60 -10.16 12.01
C THR A 39 -7.81 -10.03 11.09
N LYS A 40 -8.76 -9.17 11.48
CA LYS A 40 -9.95 -8.88 10.68
C LYS A 40 -10.29 -7.41 10.86
N PRO A 41 -10.04 -6.57 9.84
CA PRO A 41 -10.45 -5.18 9.90
C PRO A 41 -11.99 -5.09 9.77
N GLU A 42 -12.58 -4.16 10.50
CA GLU A 42 -14.02 -3.89 10.43
C GLU A 42 -14.29 -2.70 9.50
N VAL A 43 -15.38 -2.76 8.74
CA VAL A 43 -15.83 -1.64 7.94
C VAL A 43 -16.43 -0.57 8.84
N GLU A 44 -15.66 0.47 9.16
CA GLU A 44 -16.15 1.65 9.88
C GLU A 44 -17.06 2.51 8.99
N ARG A 45 -16.65 2.68 7.74
CA ARG A 45 -17.40 3.45 6.74
C ARG A 45 -17.11 2.98 5.33
N LYS A 46 -18.15 2.91 4.52
CA LYS A 46 -18.07 2.60 3.08
C LYS A 46 -18.76 3.71 2.28
N GLN A 47 -18.08 4.23 1.29
CA GLN A 47 -18.60 5.24 0.37
C GLN A 47 -18.47 4.72 -1.06
N VAL A 48 -19.56 4.78 -1.81
CA VAL A 48 -19.60 4.33 -3.22
C VAL A 48 -19.89 5.53 -4.10
N SER A 49 -19.01 5.76 -5.06
CA SER A 49 -19.20 6.80 -6.08
C SER A 49 -20.33 6.43 -7.03
N ALA A 50 -21.28 7.34 -7.21
CA ALA A 50 -22.36 7.18 -8.15
C ALA A 50 -21.93 7.33 -9.62
N GLN A 51 -20.76 7.93 -9.87
CA GLN A 51 -20.26 8.21 -11.22
C GLN A 51 -19.56 7.00 -11.85
N ASP A 52 -18.68 6.35 -11.11
CA ASP A 52 -17.77 5.34 -11.65
C ASP A 52 -17.75 4.03 -10.83
N GLY A 53 -18.52 3.97 -9.74
CA GLY A 53 -18.54 2.80 -8.86
C GLY A 53 -17.27 2.61 -8.02
N THR A 54 -16.38 3.60 -7.94
CA THR A 54 -15.26 3.62 -7.01
C THR A 54 -15.76 3.49 -5.57
N ILE A 55 -15.10 2.65 -4.78
CA ILE A 55 -15.49 2.42 -3.38
C ILE A 55 -14.34 2.85 -2.48
N LYS A 56 -14.63 3.76 -1.54
CA LYS A 56 -13.71 4.14 -0.48
C LYS A 56 -14.13 3.47 0.83
N TYR A 57 -13.22 2.73 1.41
CA TYR A 57 -13.36 2.10 2.72
C TYR A 57 -12.59 2.87 3.77
N LEU A 58 -13.19 3.02 4.94
CA LEU A 58 -12.51 3.31 6.19
C LEU A 58 -12.55 2.03 7.01
N TRP A 59 -11.40 1.41 7.20
CA TRP A 59 -11.25 0.19 7.97
C TRP A 59 -10.83 0.52 9.40
N ARG A 60 -11.50 -0.07 10.39
CA ARG A 60 -11.07 -0.05 11.78
C ARG A 60 -10.22 -1.27 12.05
N LEU A 61 -9.00 -1.04 12.56
CA LEU A 61 -8.05 -2.07 12.95
C LEU A 61 -8.33 -2.55 14.38
N GLY A 62 -7.71 -3.67 14.77
CA GLY A 62 -7.89 -4.25 16.11
C GLY A 62 -7.50 -3.33 17.28
N ASP A 63 -6.60 -2.37 17.06
CA ASP A 63 -6.20 -1.34 18.01
C ASP A 63 -7.08 -0.05 17.95
N LYS A 64 -8.20 -0.11 17.22
CA LYS A 64 -9.16 0.98 16.98
C LYS A 64 -8.65 2.12 16.10
N ASN A 65 -7.45 2.06 15.59
CA ASN A 65 -7.00 2.98 14.56
C ASN A 65 -7.75 2.73 13.25
N CYS A 66 -7.88 3.78 12.43
CA CYS A 66 -8.55 3.67 11.14
C CYS A 66 -7.56 3.94 10.00
N ILE A 67 -7.74 3.19 8.90
CA ILE A 67 -7.00 3.36 7.66
C ILE A 67 -7.96 3.41 6.47
N GLU A 68 -7.51 3.99 5.38
CA GLU A 68 -8.31 4.12 4.17
C GLU A 68 -7.81 3.17 3.08
N THR A 69 -8.76 2.62 2.32
CA THR A 69 -8.52 1.82 1.12
C THR A 69 -9.51 2.26 0.04
N VAL A 70 -9.06 2.32 -1.21
CA VAL A 70 -9.93 2.70 -2.33
C VAL A 70 -9.90 1.62 -3.40
N LEU A 71 -11.07 1.10 -3.75
CA LEU A 71 -11.27 0.21 -4.89
C LEU A 71 -11.69 1.03 -6.11
N MET A 72 -10.89 0.98 -7.15
CA MET A 72 -11.13 1.62 -8.44
C MET A 72 -11.36 0.56 -9.52
N ARG A 73 -12.35 0.80 -10.38
CA ARG A 73 -12.72 -0.13 -11.45
C ARG A 73 -12.24 0.41 -12.80
N TYR A 74 -11.35 -0.33 -13.45
CA TYR A 74 -10.85 0.02 -14.77
C TYR A 74 -11.15 -1.07 -15.80
N ARG A 75 -11.08 -0.75 -17.09
CA ARG A 75 -11.24 -1.74 -18.17
C ARG A 75 -10.22 -2.87 -18.13
N HIS A 76 -9.04 -2.60 -17.58
CA HIS A 76 -7.93 -3.54 -17.46
C HIS A 76 -7.87 -4.27 -16.09
N GLY A 77 -8.92 -4.16 -15.30
CA GLY A 77 -9.04 -4.86 -14.00
C GLY A 77 -9.30 -3.91 -12.83
N ASN A 78 -9.60 -4.51 -11.68
CA ASN A 78 -9.85 -3.77 -10.45
C ASN A 78 -8.53 -3.44 -9.75
N THR A 79 -8.35 -2.18 -9.40
CA THR A 79 -7.16 -1.69 -8.70
C THR A 79 -7.54 -1.30 -7.28
N VAL A 80 -6.79 -1.77 -6.32
CA VAL A 80 -6.93 -1.34 -4.92
C VAL A 80 -5.78 -0.42 -4.52
N CYS A 81 -6.13 0.74 -3.95
CA CYS A 81 -5.19 1.64 -3.31
C CYS A 81 -5.16 1.35 -1.81
N ILE A 82 -4.00 0.97 -1.28
CA ILE A 82 -3.85 0.57 0.11
C ILE A 82 -2.94 1.51 0.90
N SER A 83 -3.17 1.56 2.21
CA SER A 83 -2.35 2.27 3.19
C SER A 83 -1.19 1.39 3.68
N SER A 84 -0.07 2.02 4.04
CA SER A 84 1.11 1.35 4.60
C SER A 84 1.40 1.71 6.06
N GLN A 85 0.75 2.75 6.57
CA GLN A 85 0.92 3.25 7.95
C GLN A 85 -0.41 3.76 8.49
N VAL A 86 -0.50 3.92 9.80
CA VAL A 86 -1.51 4.75 10.47
C VAL A 86 -0.93 6.13 10.61
N GLY A 87 -1.46 7.09 9.82
CA GLY A 87 -0.90 8.43 9.69
C GLY A 87 0.42 8.47 8.92
N CYS A 88 1.04 9.64 8.79
CA CYS A 88 2.28 9.83 8.05
C CYS A 88 3.11 10.96 8.67
N ARG A 89 4.44 10.77 8.76
CA ARG A 89 5.35 11.78 9.32
C ARG A 89 6.04 12.68 8.28
N MET A 90 5.75 12.48 6.99
CA MET A 90 6.48 13.19 5.91
C MET A 90 6.14 14.67 5.83
N GLY A 91 4.98 15.09 6.35
CA GLY A 91 4.62 16.51 6.50
C GLY A 91 4.28 17.22 5.20
N CYS A 92 3.91 16.49 4.12
CA CYS A 92 3.55 17.09 2.83
C CYS A 92 2.36 18.04 3.01
N ALA A 93 2.50 19.31 2.61
CA ALA A 93 1.53 20.37 2.87
C ALA A 93 0.15 20.16 2.22
N PHE A 94 0.10 19.35 1.16
CA PHE A 94 -1.13 19.01 0.43
C PHE A 94 -1.80 17.71 0.89
N CYS A 95 -1.19 16.96 1.84
CA CYS A 95 -1.63 15.62 2.20
C CYS A 95 -2.30 15.59 3.57
N ALA A 96 -3.58 15.19 3.61
CA ALA A 96 -4.33 15.05 4.85
C ALA A 96 -3.78 13.97 5.79
N SER A 97 -3.10 12.96 5.27
CA SER A 97 -2.52 11.87 6.05
C SER A 97 -1.45 12.32 7.05
N THR A 98 -0.94 13.54 6.92
CA THR A 98 0.11 14.07 7.80
C THR A 98 -0.45 14.88 9.00
N LEU A 99 -1.73 15.23 8.98
CA LEU A 99 -2.34 16.13 9.98
C LEU A 99 -2.26 15.57 11.40
N GLY A 100 -2.44 14.26 11.56
CA GLY A 100 -2.33 13.57 12.85
C GLY A 100 -0.93 13.03 13.15
N GLY A 101 0.05 13.27 12.27
CA GLY A 101 1.36 12.62 12.36
C GLY A 101 1.29 11.13 12.08
N LYS A 102 2.39 10.42 12.36
CA LYS A 102 2.47 8.96 12.25
C LYS A 102 2.24 8.33 13.61
N VAL A 103 1.25 7.45 13.70
CA VAL A 103 0.99 6.64 14.90
C VAL A 103 1.89 5.41 14.90
N ARG A 104 1.79 4.57 13.83
CA ARG A 104 2.60 3.35 13.67
C ARG A 104 2.66 2.87 12.23
N ASN A 105 3.55 1.95 11.99
CA ASN A 105 3.55 1.16 10.76
C ASN A 105 2.38 0.15 10.79
N LEU A 106 1.84 -0.18 9.61
CA LEU A 106 0.99 -1.35 9.47
C LEU A 106 1.85 -2.61 9.42
N THR A 107 1.30 -3.72 9.87
CA THR A 107 1.91 -5.04 9.73
C THR A 107 1.68 -5.58 8.31
N PRO A 108 2.43 -6.61 7.86
CA PRO A 108 2.20 -7.23 6.56
C PRO A 108 0.77 -7.77 6.42
N SER A 109 0.20 -8.32 7.52
CA SER A 109 -1.18 -8.80 7.56
C SER A 109 -2.18 -7.67 7.35
N GLU A 110 -2.08 -6.57 8.08
CA GLU A 110 -2.98 -5.44 7.93
C GLU A 110 -2.93 -4.82 6.52
N MET A 111 -1.77 -4.91 5.84
CA MET A 111 -1.66 -4.50 4.43
C MET A 111 -2.36 -5.50 3.50
N LEU A 112 -2.20 -6.81 3.75
CA LEU A 112 -2.81 -7.87 2.96
C LEU A 112 -4.33 -7.92 3.16
N ASP A 113 -4.78 -7.71 4.39
CA ASP A 113 -6.19 -7.66 4.77
C ASP A 113 -6.95 -6.56 4.00
N GLN A 114 -6.33 -5.40 3.73
CA GLN A 114 -6.94 -4.37 2.91
C GLN A 114 -7.30 -4.90 1.51
N VAL A 115 -6.42 -5.70 0.90
CA VAL A 115 -6.66 -6.30 -0.42
C VAL A 115 -7.75 -7.36 -0.32
N LEU A 116 -7.59 -8.29 0.63
CA LEU A 116 -8.48 -9.44 0.79
C LEU A 116 -9.90 -9.01 1.15
N PHE A 117 -10.08 -8.22 2.20
CA PHE A 117 -11.41 -7.82 2.66
C PHE A 117 -12.10 -6.86 1.68
N THR A 118 -11.34 -6.05 0.92
CA THR A 118 -11.90 -5.29 -0.18
C THR A 118 -12.43 -6.21 -1.30
N GLN A 119 -11.68 -7.26 -1.64
CA GLN A 119 -12.10 -8.26 -2.63
C GLN A 119 -13.38 -8.99 -2.18
N LEU A 120 -13.41 -9.42 -0.93
CA LEU A 120 -14.56 -10.14 -0.34
C LEU A 120 -15.81 -9.26 -0.28
N ASP A 121 -15.70 -8.04 0.26
CA ASP A 121 -16.83 -7.12 0.41
C ASP A 121 -17.37 -6.61 -0.94
N ALA A 122 -16.49 -6.36 -1.90
CA ALA A 122 -16.90 -5.89 -3.23
C ALA A 122 -17.34 -7.01 -4.17
N GLY A 123 -17.06 -8.28 -3.84
CA GLY A 123 -17.38 -9.46 -4.67
C GLY A 123 -16.67 -9.47 -6.03
N VAL A 124 -15.48 -8.85 -6.12
CA VAL A 124 -14.71 -8.76 -7.37
C VAL A 124 -13.23 -9.07 -7.14
N PRO A 125 -12.56 -9.77 -8.08
CA PRO A 125 -11.14 -10.02 -7.97
C PRO A 125 -10.33 -8.73 -8.09
N ILE A 126 -9.28 -8.60 -7.28
CA ILE A 126 -8.31 -7.51 -7.37
C ILE A 126 -7.19 -7.92 -8.32
N SER A 127 -6.93 -7.09 -9.33
CA SER A 127 -5.91 -7.35 -10.36
C SER A 127 -4.65 -6.51 -10.13
N ASN A 128 -4.78 -5.34 -9.54
CA ASN A 128 -3.68 -4.39 -9.37
C ASN A 128 -3.70 -3.77 -7.98
N ILE A 129 -2.52 -3.43 -7.47
CA ILE A 129 -2.34 -2.78 -6.17
C ILE A 129 -1.52 -1.51 -6.35
N VAL A 130 -1.95 -0.42 -5.72
CA VAL A 130 -1.15 0.80 -5.60
C VAL A 130 -0.96 1.15 -4.12
N LEU A 131 0.30 1.27 -3.68
CA LEU A 131 0.65 1.72 -2.34
C LEU A 131 0.72 3.26 -2.36
N MET A 132 -0.46 3.88 -2.42
CA MET A 132 -0.65 5.33 -2.53
C MET A 132 -1.67 5.86 -1.52
N GLY A 133 -2.03 5.05 -0.53
CA GLY A 133 -2.91 5.42 0.58
C GLY A 133 -2.18 6.17 1.69
N ILE A 134 -2.61 5.96 2.93
CA ILE A 134 -2.02 6.59 4.11
C ILE A 134 -0.63 6.03 4.40
N GLY A 135 0.36 6.92 4.55
CA GLY A 135 1.73 6.56 4.93
C GLY A 135 2.75 6.71 3.80
N GLU A 136 4.01 6.57 4.17
CA GLU A 136 5.15 6.47 3.24
C GLU A 136 5.60 4.99 3.22
N PRO A 137 5.41 4.26 2.11
CA PRO A 137 5.74 2.84 2.07
C PRO A 137 7.21 2.55 2.37
N LEU A 138 8.13 3.38 1.90
CA LEU A 138 9.56 3.19 2.15
C LEU A 138 9.99 3.56 3.58
N ASP A 139 9.15 4.22 4.37
CA ASP A 139 9.34 4.41 5.81
C ASP A 139 8.88 3.19 6.63
N ASN A 140 8.13 2.27 6.00
CA ASN A 140 7.75 0.95 6.50
C ASN A 140 8.40 -0.19 5.70
N PHE A 141 9.66 -0.04 5.36
CA PHE A 141 10.38 -0.78 4.33
C PHE A 141 10.28 -2.31 4.46
N ASP A 142 10.72 -2.84 5.60
CA ASP A 142 10.79 -4.30 5.80
C ASP A 142 9.41 -4.96 5.77
N THR A 143 8.42 -4.29 6.35
CA THR A 143 7.03 -4.74 6.34
C THR A 143 6.44 -4.72 4.92
N VAL A 144 6.74 -3.67 4.16
CA VAL A 144 6.29 -3.57 2.76
C VAL A 144 6.93 -4.67 1.91
N LEU A 145 8.21 -4.96 2.09
CA LEU A 145 8.85 -6.08 1.40
C LEU A 145 8.15 -7.41 1.73
N ARG A 146 7.88 -7.66 3.01
CA ARG A 146 7.18 -8.87 3.42
C ARG A 146 5.76 -8.96 2.86
N PHE A 147 5.03 -7.85 2.82
CA PHE A 147 3.73 -7.78 2.15
C PHE A 147 3.83 -8.14 0.66
N LEU A 148 4.82 -7.58 -0.04
CA LEU A 148 5.05 -7.87 -1.47
C LEU A 148 5.33 -9.36 -1.72
N GLU A 149 6.11 -10.01 -0.87
CA GLU A 149 6.35 -11.45 -0.94
C GLU A 149 5.04 -12.23 -0.78
N LEU A 150 4.25 -11.91 0.25
CA LEU A 150 3.02 -12.61 0.57
C LEU A 150 1.94 -12.44 -0.51
N VAL A 151 1.72 -11.22 -0.99
CA VAL A 151 0.68 -10.96 -2.00
C VAL A 151 1.00 -11.58 -3.36
N ASN A 152 2.29 -11.78 -3.65
CA ASN A 152 2.75 -12.42 -4.88
C ASN A 152 2.86 -13.94 -4.78
N HIS A 153 2.76 -14.51 -3.57
CA HIS A 153 2.96 -15.94 -3.36
C HIS A 153 1.93 -16.76 -4.16
N PRO A 154 2.35 -17.86 -4.83
CA PRO A 154 1.45 -18.67 -5.67
C PRO A 154 0.29 -19.32 -4.88
N ASP A 155 0.51 -19.65 -3.60
CA ASP A 155 -0.53 -20.17 -2.71
C ASP A 155 -1.33 -19.06 -2.01
N GLY A 156 -1.11 -17.78 -2.38
CA GLY A 156 -1.79 -16.62 -1.84
C GLY A 156 -2.70 -15.94 -2.86
N LEU A 157 -2.78 -14.60 -2.80
CA LEU A 157 -3.55 -13.80 -3.77
C LEU A 157 -2.95 -13.83 -5.19
N HIS A 158 -1.70 -14.23 -5.31
CA HIS A 158 -0.96 -14.43 -6.55
C HIS A 158 -1.00 -13.19 -7.48
N ILE A 159 -0.93 -12.00 -6.89
CA ILE A 159 -0.88 -10.75 -7.65
C ILE A 159 0.58 -10.48 -8.03
N GLY A 160 0.88 -10.57 -9.33
CA GLY A 160 2.23 -10.42 -9.85
C GLY A 160 2.82 -9.04 -9.61
N MET A 161 4.14 -8.93 -9.37
CA MET A 161 4.84 -7.69 -9.09
C MET A 161 4.61 -6.58 -10.14
N ARG A 162 4.41 -6.94 -11.41
CA ARG A 162 4.12 -5.98 -12.49
C ARG A 162 2.76 -5.29 -12.36
N HIS A 163 1.88 -5.84 -11.54
CA HIS A 163 0.58 -5.29 -11.19
C HIS A 163 0.59 -4.44 -9.93
N ILE A 164 1.78 -4.21 -9.36
CA ILE A 164 1.95 -3.43 -8.14
C ILE A 164 2.73 -2.16 -8.43
N SER A 165 2.18 -1.02 -7.98
CA SER A 165 2.87 0.27 -8.00
C SER A 165 3.11 0.74 -6.56
N LEU A 166 4.36 1.06 -6.26
CA LEU A 166 4.78 1.61 -4.98
C LEU A 166 5.10 3.09 -5.17
N SER A 167 4.43 3.96 -4.42
CA SER A 167 4.71 5.40 -4.43
C SER A 167 5.61 5.78 -3.26
N THR A 168 6.49 6.75 -3.47
CA THR A 168 7.34 7.30 -2.42
C THR A 168 7.53 8.80 -2.56
N CYS A 169 7.65 9.49 -1.44
CA CYS A 169 8.03 10.90 -1.40
C CYS A 169 9.53 11.13 -1.70
N GLY A 170 10.32 10.05 -1.87
CA GLY A 170 11.71 10.13 -2.29
C GLY A 170 12.74 9.93 -1.18
N LEU A 171 12.58 8.90 -0.35
CA LEU A 171 13.60 8.44 0.60
C LEU A 171 14.72 7.74 -0.17
N THR A 172 15.75 8.48 -0.59
CA THR A 172 16.77 8.02 -1.55
C THR A 172 17.55 6.80 -1.10
N ASP A 173 17.91 6.72 0.16
CA ASP A 173 18.59 5.55 0.75
C ASP A 173 17.71 4.28 0.68
N LYS A 174 16.40 4.44 0.76
CA LYS A 174 15.44 3.36 0.65
C LYS A 174 15.14 2.99 -0.81
N ILE A 175 15.18 3.96 -1.71
CA ILE A 175 15.09 3.70 -3.17
C ILE A 175 16.28 2.84 -3.60
N ASP A 176 17.50 3.18 -3.16
CA ASP A 176 18.70 2.40 -3.45
C ASP A 176 18.59 0.97 -2.90
N LYS A 177 18.16 0.81 -1.64
CA LYS A 177 17.90 -0.52 -1.06
C LYS A 177 16.82 -1.31 -1.82
N LEU A 178 15.75 -0.65 -2.25
CA LEU A 178 14.68 -1.30 -3.02
C LEU A 178 15.22 -1.83 -4.36
N ALA A 179 16.16 -1.12 -4.99
CA ALA A 179 16.79 -1.57 -6.23
C ALA A 179 17.54 -2.90 -6.06
N GLU A 180 18.20 -3.12 -4.91
CA GLU A 180 18.95 -4.35 -4.60
C GLU A 180 18.07 -5.59 -4.58
N HIS A 181 16.77 -5.45 -4.28
CA HIS A 181 15.81 -6.57 -4.28
C HIS A 181 15.35 -7.01 -5.67
N GLY A 182 15.65 -6.24 -6.73
CA GLY A 182 15.34 -6.61 -8.12
C GLY A 182 13.85 -6.83 -8.44
N LEU A 183 12.96 -6.23 -7.64
CA LEU A 183 11.51 -6.42 -7.78
C LEU A 183 10.98 -5.79 -9.06
N GLN A 184 10.06 -6.51 -9.74
CA GLN A 184 9.49 -6.11 -11.03
C GLN A 184 8.28 -5.16 -10.88
N LEU A 185 8.14 -4.48 -9.74
CA LEU A 185 7.09 -3.50 -9.51
C LEU A 185 7.34 -2.18 -10.26
N THR A 186 6.33 -1.32 -10.30
CA THR A 186 6.46 0.07 -10.78
C THR A 186 6.77 0.97 -9.59
N LEU A 187 7.89 1.67 -9.63
CA LEU A 187 8.20 2.71 -8.64
C LEU A 187 7.68 4.06 -9.13
N SER A 188 6.83 4.69 -8.34
CA SER A 188 6.30 6.03 -8.58
C SER A 188 6.89 7.01 -7.58
N VAL A 189 7.55 8.05 -8.06
CA VAL A 189 8.20 9.04 -7.19
C VAL A 189 7.43 10.34 -7.22
N SER A 190 6.99 10.79 -6.06
CA SER A 190 6.30 12.06 -5.86
C SER A 190 7.30 13.22 -5.95
N LEU A 191 7.43 13.81 -7.12
CA LEU A 191 8.31 14.95 -7.36
C LEU A 191 7.64 16.27 -6.96
N HIS A 192 6.47 16.54 -7.48
CA HIS A 192 5.56 17.66 -7.22
C HIS A 192 6.11 19.08 -7.45
N ALA A 193 7.40 19.25 -7.59
CA ALA A 193 8.02 20.53 -7.91
C ALA A 193 9.37 20.32 -8.64
N PRO A 194 9.74 21.23 -9.57
CA PRO A 194 10.93 21.08 -10.39
C PRO A 194 12.21 21.49 -9.67
N ASP A 195 12.12 22.30 -8.61
CA ASP A 195 13.24 22.89 -7.88
C ASP A 195 13.15 22.66 -6.37
N ASP A 196 14.29 22.82 -5.68
CA ASP A 196 14.42 22.58 -4.25
C ASP A 196 13.64 23.56 -3.38
N GLU A 197 13.50 24.81 -3.81
CA GLU A 197 12.80 25.85 -3.04
C GLU A 197 11.31 25.50 -2.96
N THR A 198 10.69 25.31 -4.11
CA THR A 198 9.27 24.97 -4.21
C THR A 198 8.98 23.62 -3.57
N ARG A 199 9.82 22.60 -3.85
CA ARG A 199 9.65 21.28 -3.29
C ARG A 199 9.78 21.26 -1.76
N SER A 200 10.75 21.96 -1.20
CA SER A 200 10.96 22.01 0.25
C SER A 200 9.82 22.73 0.99
N ARG A 201 9.10 23.62 0.30
CA ARG A 201 7.93 24.30 0.86
C ARG A 201 6.72 23.37 0.98
N ILE A 202 6.51 22.48 -0.01
CA ILE A 202 5.34 21.59 -0.04
C ILE A 202 5.65 20.17 0.45
N MET A 203 6.92 19.73 0.37
CA MET A 203 7.39 18.40 0.82
C MET A 203 8.64 18.55 1.70
N PRO A 204 8.50 18.60 3.03
CA PRO A 204 9.63 18.82 3.95
C PRO A 204 10.77 17.82 3.85
N VAL A 205 10.50 16.59 3.37
CA VAL A 205 11.53 15.57 3.10
C VAL A 205 12.63 16.08 2.18
N ASN A 206 12.32 17.01 1.27
CA ASN A 206 13.28 17.58 0.33
C ASN A 206 14.42 18.35 1.03
N ARG A 207 14.20 18.89 2.23
CA ARG A 207 15.24 19.61 2.97
C ARG A 207 16.44 18.73 3.32
N SER A 208 16.24 17.42 3.41
CA SER A 208 17.31 16.45 3.71
C SER A 208 17.90 15.80 2.46
N VAL A 209 17.13 15.74 1.37
CA VAL A 209 17.52 14.98 0.17
C VAL A 209 17.91 15.89 -0.99
N GLY A 210 17.05 16.86 -1.36
CA GLY A 210 17.19 17.68 -2.56
C GLY A 210 16.82 16.95 -3.85
N VAL A 211 16.41 17.72 -4.85
CA VAL A 211 15.91 17.21 -6.14
C VAL A 211 17.01 16.47 -6.92
N GLU A 212 18.23 17.00 -6.89
CA GLU A 212 19.37 16.40 -7.61
C GLU A 212 19.70 15.00 -7.08
N LYS A 213 19.79 14.83 -5.76
CA LYS A 213 20.03 13.52 -5.12
C LYS A 213 18.89 12.55 -5.38
N LEU A 214 17.64 13.06 -5.41
CA LEU A 214 16.49 12.26 -5.77
C LEU A 214 16.59 11.72 -7.21
N PHE A 215 16.92 12.57 -8.17
CA PHE A 215 17.14 12.13 -9.55
C PHE A 215 18.31 11.16 -9.69
N ALA A 216 19.39 11.37 -8.94
CA ALA A 216 20.50 10.43 -8.92
C ALA A 216 20.08 9.04 -8.41
N ALA A 217 19.27 8.97 -7.34
CA ALA A 217 18.72 7.71 -6.84
C ALA A 217 17.77 7.06 -7.86
N CYS A 218 16.93 7.83 -8.54
CA CYS A 218 16.05 7.33 -9.61
C CYS A 218 16.85 6.73 -10.78
N ARG A 219 17.94 7.36 -11.18
CA ARG A 219 18.83 6.84 -12.24
C ARG A 219 19.47 5.51 -11.82
N ARG A 220 20.04 5.44 -10.61
CA ARG A 220 20.61 4.19 -10.07
C ARG A 220 19.57 3.08 -10.01
N TYR A 221 18.35 3.38 -9.54
CA TYR A 221 17.26 2.41 -9.53
C TYR A 221 16.98 1.85 -10.93
N PHE A 222 16.93 2.73 -11.95
CA PHE A 222 16.74 2.31 -13.33
C PHE A 222 17.91 1.47 -13.86
N GLU A 223 19.14 1.89 -13.60
CA GLU A 223 20.37 1.18 -14.02
C GLU A 223 20.44 -0.23 -13.42
N VAL A 224 20.09 -0.38 -12.13
CA VAL A 224 20.13 -1.66 -11.44
C VAL A 224 18.98 -2.58 -11.86
N THR A 225 17.77 -2.04 -11.95
CA THR A 225 16.56 -2.87 -12.13
C THR A 225 16.10 -3.01 -13.59
N GLY A 226 16.54 -2.12 -14.49
CA GLY A 226 16.01 -1.98 -15.84
C GLY A 226 14.55 -1.52 -15.92
N ARG A 227 13.95 -1.13 -14.76
CA ARG A 227 12.53 -0.79 -14.67
C ARG A 227 12.30 0.71 -14.77
N ARG A 228 11.34 1.10 -15.61
CA ARG A 228 10.90 2.49 -15.70
C ARG A 228 10.29 2.95 -14.39
N LEU A 229 10.57 4.21 -14.01
CA LEU A 229 9.93 4.88 -12.90
C LEU A 229 8.85 5.83 -13.44
N SER A 230 7.84 6.08 -12.62
CA SER A 230 6.88 7.15 -12.85
C SER A 230 7.26 8.33 -11.95
N LEU A 231 7.37 9.52 -12.53
CA LEU A 231 7.48 10.76 -11.76
C LEU A 231 6.10 11.39 -11.68
N ILE A 232 5.60 11.57 -10.48
CA ILE A 232 4.31 12.21 -10.23
C ILE A 232 4.57 13.66 -9.83
N HIS A 233 3.96 14.60 -10.54
CA HIS A 233 3.97 16.01 -10.13
C HIS A 233 2.59 16.63 -10.35
N ILE A 234 2.18 17.45 -9.38
CA ILE A 234 0.88 18.13 -9.37
C ILE A 234 1.03 19.60 -9.83
N SER A 235 2.24 20.07 -10.06
CA SER A 235 2.48 21.45 -10.48
C SER A 235 2.33 21.60 -11.98
N GLU A 236 1.11 21.71 -12.42
CA GLU A 236 0.83 22.30 -13.72
C GLU A 236 0.43 23.76 -13.49
N PRO A 237 1.13 24.75 -14.04
CA PRO A 237 0.64 26.11 -14.11
C PRO A 237 -0.45 26.25 -15.18
N THR A 238 -0.89 25.16 -15.78
CA THR A 238 -1.97 25.17 -16.73
C THR A 238 -3.30 25.39 -15.97
N ARG A 239 -4.11 26.29 -16.52
CA ARG A 239 -5.52 26.48 -16.18
C ARG A 239 -6.33 25.23 -16.56
N GLN A 240 -5.94 24.08 -16.09
CA GLN A 240 -6.77 22.91 -16.20
C GLN A 240 -7.81 23.05 -15.10
N GLU A 241 -9.07 23.16 -15.49
CA GLU A 241 -10.19 23.06 -14.57
C GLU A 241 -9.97 21.83 -13.72
N ALA A 242 -10.11 21.98 -12.40
CA ALA A 242 -9.93 20.89 -11.47
C ALA A 242 -10.81 19.74 -11.93
N ILE A 243 -10.20 18.65 -12.32
CA ILE A 243 -10.92 17.40 -12.52
C ILE A 243 -11.44 17.04 -11.14
N SER A 244 -12.71 17.31 -10.93
CA SER A 244 -13.41 16.88 -9.71
C SER A 244 -13.51 15.37 -9.77
N TYR A 245 -12.70 14.72 -8.93
CA TYR A 245 -12.80 13.28 -8.70
C TYR A 245 -13.98 12.95 -7.79
#